data_cd8cf42b888bdfa62878ca7f1ffdd056
#
_entry.id   cd8cf42b888bdfa62878ca7f1ffdd056
#
_cell.length_a   1.000
_cell.length_b   1.000
_cell.length_c   1.000
_cell.angle_alpha   90.00
_cell.angle_beta   90.00
_cell.angle_gamma   90.00
#
_symmetry.space_group_name_H-M   'P 1'
#
loop_
_entity.id
_entity.type
_entity.pdbx_description
1 polymer ?
#
loop_
_entity_poly.entity_id
_entity_poly.type
_entity_poly.pdbx_seq_one_letter_code
_entity_poly.pdbx_strand_id
1 'polypeptide(L)'
;MSAYGLTAPLVILFSSISLYLERESYLHDNAVITLILFSVSLIPACLSCVFKKYYQGIGHLFITNQLSAGDGLVMIAPFAWLFGIMLGGNGVWVGVIIGQTLNLLVMSIIIWRKSGKISFSAEAYSYLAPGFGAARENVVDLTVSDMGSAEEASEKIYDFYIEKNLSRKTAMLISLCTEEVARNILEYGFSSDKKKHTLEIRTVFMKDKCTLHFRDDCISFDPVKYVETHNEQSPEKHIGLRMVMKMVDEAKYINSLGLNNLMLSICVKEKSIMNL
;
A
#
# COMPACT_ATOMS: atom_id res chain seq x y z
N MET A 1 3.50 -7.70 -9.64
CA MET A 1 2.75 -7.75 -10.92
C MET A 1 2.85 -9.18 -11.43
N SER A 2 1.72 -9.90 -11.51
CA SER A 2 1.74 -11.28 -11.95
C SER A 2 2.04 -11.34 -13.45
N ALA A 3 2.80 -12.36 -13.88
CA ALA A 3 3.18 -12.59 -15.27
C ALA A 3 2.00 -12.61 -16.26
N TYR A 4 0.79 -12.83 -15.76
CA TYR A 4 -0.45 -12.81 -16.54
C TYR A 4 -0.83 -11.44 -17.14
N GLY A 5 -0.39 -10.33 -16.56
CA GLY A 5 -0.73 -9.00 -17.07
C GLY A 5 -0.02 -8.61 -18.37
N LEU A 6 1.12 -9.24 -18.68
CA LEU A 6 1.89 -8.97 -19.89
C LEU A 6 1.69 -10.05 -20.97
N THR A 7 1.34 -11.28 -20.59
CA THR A 7 1.16 -12.36 -21.53
C THR A 7 -0.18 -12.30 -22.28
N ALA A 8 -1.26 -11.83 -21.64
CA ALA A 8 -2.57 -11.73 -22.27
C ALA A 8 -2.58 -10.80 -23.51
N PRO A 9 -2.07 -9.53 -23.45
CA PRO A 9 -2.01 -8.69 -24.63
C PRO A 9 -1.10 -9.22 -25.74
N LEU A 10 -0.01 -9.92 -25.39
CA LEU A 10 0.85 -10.56 -26.39
C LEU A 10 0.18 -11.75 -27.08
N VAL A 11 -0.55 -12.59 -26.34
CA VAL A 11 -1.33 -13.71 -26.91
C VAL A 11 -2.40 -13.16 -27.84
N ILE A 12 -3.10 -12.09 -27.46
CA ILE A 12 -4.12 -11.43 -28.30
C ILE A 12 -3.49 -10.87 -29.58
N LEU A 13 -2.34 -10.21 -29.48
CA LEU A 13 -1.62 -9.63 -30.63
C LEU A 13 -1.18 -10.74 -31.59
N PHE A 14 -0.58 -11.82 -31.09
CA PHE A 14 -0.14 -12.96 -31.89
C PHE A 14 -1.33 -13.68 -32.57
N SER A 15 -2.42 -13.91 -31.83
CA SER A 15 -3.63 -14.52 -32.39
C SER A 15 -4.29 -13.65 -33.46
N SER A 16 -4.30 -12.33 -33.27
CA SER A 16 -4.83 -11.38 -34.26
C SER A 16 -3.99 -11.35 -35.55
N ILE A 17 -2.66 -11.41 -35.42
CA ILE A 17 -1.75 -11.49 -36.57
C ILE A 17 -1.89 -12.84 -37.30
N SER A 18 -1.98 -13.94 -36.58
CA SER A 18 -2.17 -15.28 -37.15
C SER A 18 -3.47 -15.37 -37.95
N LEU A 19 -4.57 -14.87 -37.41
CA LEU A 19 -5.88 -14.83 -38.06
C LEU A 19 -5.93 -13.86 -39.25
N TYR A 20 -5.15 -12.81 -39.26
CA TYR A 20 -5.04 -11.89 -40.41
C TYR A 20 -4.31 -12.54 -41.59
N LEU A 21 -3.43 -13.50 -41.31
CA LEU A 21 -2.67 -14.23 -42.32
C LEU A 21 -3.43 -15.44 -42.93
N GLU A 22 -4.40 -16.01 -42.20
CA GLU A 22 -5.26 -17.14 -42.68
C GLU A 22 -6.57 -16.62 -43.24
N ARG A 23 -6.60 -16.38 -44.55
CA ARG A 23 -7.68 -15.72 -45.28
C ARG A 23 -8.79 -16.68 -45.74
N GLU A 24 -9.60 -17.18 -44.81
CA GLU A 24 -10.94 -17.70 -45.13
C GLU A 24 -12.01 -16.76 -44.53
N SER A 25 -12.75 -16.09 -45.45
CA SER A 25 -13.52 -14.86 -45.18
C SER A 25 -14.53 -14.96 -44.02
N TYR A 26 -15.28 -16.04 -43.85
CA TYR A 26 -16.34 -16.15 -42.83
C TYR A 26 -15.81 -16.43 -41.41
N LEU A 27 -14.84 -17.34 -41.29
CA LEU A 27 -14.21 -17.67 -40.01
C LEU A 27 -13.39 -16.51 -39.50
N HIS A 28 -12.77 -15.72 -40.39
CA HIS A 28 -11.98 -14.58 -40.10
C HIS A 28 -12.78 -13.46 -39.39
N ASP A 29 -13.93 -13.06 -39.93
CA ASP A 29 -14.74 -11.97 -39.38
C ASP A 29 -15.29 -12.30 -38.00
N ASN A 30 -15.76 -13.54 -37.79
CA ASN A 30 -16.22 -13.98 -36.46
C ASN A 30 -15.08 -14.07 -35.46
N ALA A 31 -13.89 -14.50 -35.85
CA ALA A 31 -12.73 -14.57 -34.97
C ALA A 31 -12.22 -13.17 -34.57
N VAL A 32 -12.22 -12.22 -35.48
CA VAL A 32 -11.84 -10.80 -35.18
C VAL A 32 -12.82 -10.20 -34.17
N ILE A 33 -14.15 -10.37 -34.37
CA ILE A 33 -15.16 -9.89 -33.42
C ILE A 33 -14.98 -10.53 -32.05
N THR A 34 -14.76 -11.84 -32.01
CA THR A 34 -14.51 -12.59 -30.75
C THR A 34 -13.29 -12.04 -30.01
N LEU A 35 -12.18 -11.78 -30.72
CA LEU A 35 -10.96 -11.21 -30.14
C LEU A 35 -11.16 -9.78 -29.62
N ILE A 36 -11.92 -8.96 -30.31
CA ILE A 36 -12.26 -7.60 -29.86
C ILE A 36 -13.10 -7.70 -28.58
N LEU A 37 -14.15 -8.50 -28.56
CA LEU A 37 -15.00 -8.67 -27.37
C LEU A 37 -14.22 -9.23 -26.19
N PHE A 38 -13.37 -10.23 -26.41
CA PHE A 38 -12.45 -10.74 -25.39
C PHE A 38 -11.54 -9.64 -24.84
N SER A 39 -10.94 -8.84 -25.71
CA SER A 39 -10.06 -7.73 -25.31
C SER A 39 -10.81 -6.70 -24.46
N VAL A 40 -12.05 -6.36 -24.83
CA VAL A 40 -12.91 -5.46 -24.05
C VAL A 40 -13.23 -6.07 -22.67
N SER A 41 -13.46 -7.39 -22.60
CA SER A 41 -13.76 -8.08 -21.34
C SER A 41 -12.59 -8.03 -20.33
N LEU A 42 -11.37 -7.84 -20.79
CA LEU A 42 -10.20 -7.72 -19.90
C LEU A 42 -10.25 -6.47 -19.03
N ILE A 43 -10.91 -5.39 -19.46
CA ILE A 43 -10.99 -4.14 -18.69
C ILE A 43 -11.70 -4.38 -17.33
N PRO A 44 -12.97 -4.82 -17.29
CA PRO A 44 -13.64 -5.09 -16.03
C PRO A 44 -13.00 -6.27 -15.26
N ALA A 45 -12.40 -7.26 -15.94
CA ALA A 45 -11.67 -8.34 -15.30
C ALA A 45 -10.43 -7.84 -14.53
N CYS A 46 -9.63 -6.96 -15.14
CA CYS A 46 -8.47 -6.36 -14.49
C CYS A 46 -8.89 -5.50 -13.29
N LEU A 47 -9.93 -4.69 -13.42
CA LEU A 47 -10.47 -3.90 -12.32
C LEU A 47 -10.93 -4.79 -11.16
N SER A 48 -11.69 -5.84 -11.44
CA SER A 48 -12.11 -6.80 -10.42
C SER A 48 -10.92 -7.46 -9.72
N CYS A 49 -9.89 -7.83 -10.46
CA CYS A 49 -8.67 -8.42 -9.91
C CYS A 49 -7.94 -7.44 -8.98
N VAL A 50 -7.79 -6.18 -9.37
CA VAL A 50 -7.15 -5.14 -8.54
C VAL A 50 -7.95 -4.93 -7.25
N PHE A 51 -9.26 -4.77 -7.33
CA PHE A 51 -10.10 -4.58 -6.14
C PHE A 51 -10.09 -5.82 -5.23
N LYS A 52 -10.13 -7.03 -5.77
CA LYS A 52 -10.00 -8.25 -4.95
C LYS A 52 -8.71 -8.27 -4.15
N LYS A 53 -7.58 -7.97 -4.79
CA LYS A 53 -6.28 -7.94 -4.09
C LYS A 53 -6.20 -6.82 -3.07
N TYR A 54 -6.74 -5.65 -3.39
CA TYR A 54 -6.81 -4.52 -2.47
C TYR A 54 -7.64 -4.86 -1.22
N TYR A 55 -8.89 -5.32 -1.39
CA TYR A 55 -9.76 -5.64 -0.27
C TYR A 55 -9.29 -6.86 0.53
N GLN A 56 -8.63 -7.82 -0.12
CA GLN A 56 -7.95 -8.91 0.56
C GLN A 56 -6.82 -8.40 1.46
N GLY A 57 -6.02 -7.44 0.98
CA GLY A 57 -4.91 -6.85 1.73
C GLY A 57 -5.35 -6.06 2.96
N ILE A 58 -6.47 -5.35 2.90
CA ILE A 58 -7.03 -4.59 4.04
C ILE A 58 -8.00 -5.41 4.91
N GLY A 59 -8.15 -6.73 4.64
CA GLY A 59 -8.95 -7.64 5.45
C GLY A 59 -10.47 -7.56 5.23
N HIS A 60 -10.96 -6.88 4.18
CA HIS A 60 -12.38 -6.83 3.84
C HIS A 60 -12.86 -8.08 3.09
N LEU A 61 -12.88 -9.21 3.80
CA LEU A 61 -13.21 -10.52 3.24
C LEU A 61 -14.59 -10.59 2.58
N PHE A 62 -15.58 -9.86 3.08
CA PHE A 62 -16.92 -9.84 2.48
C PHE A 62 -16.90 -9.34 1.04
N ILE A 63 -16.25 -8.20 0.77
CA ILE A 63 -16.15 -7.64 -0.59
C ILE A 63 -15.29 -8.55 -1.48
N THR A 64 -14.19 -9.09 -0.94
CA THR A 64 -13.33 -10.03 -1.65
C THR A 64 -14.09 -11.28 -2.09
N ASN A 65 -14.89 -11.86 -1.20
CA ASN A 65 -15.70 -13.05 -1.49
C ASN A 65 -16.83 -12.74 -2.46
N GLN A 66 -17.49 -11.59 -2.35
CA GLN A 66 -18.52 -11.13 -3.28
C GLN A 66 -17.95 -11.00 -4.70
N LEU A 67 -16.80 -10.32 -4.86
CA LEU A 67 -16.15 -10.20 -6.16
C LEU A 67 -15.72 -11.56 -6.72
N SER A 68 -15.21 -12.45 -5.88
CA SER A 68 -14.77 -13.78 -6.31
C SER A 68 -15.94 -14.66 -6.75
N ALA A 69 -17.06 -14.63 -6.03
CA ALA A 69 -18.26 -15.36 -6.39
C ALA A 69 -18.89 -14.82 -7.69
N GLY A 70 -18.91 -13.49 -7.83
CA GLY A 70 -19.44 -12.83 -9.02
C GLY A 70 -18.62 -13.06 -10.27
N ASP A 71 -17.30 -13.10 -10.16
CA ASP A 71 -16.36 -13.36 -11.28
C ASP A 71 -16.42 -14.83 -11.80
N GLY A 72 -17.24 -15.66 -11.22
CA GLY A 72 -17.39 -17.06 -11.64
C GLY A 72 -18.84 -17.42 -11.87
N LEU A 73 -19.37 -18.15 -10.90
CA LEU A 73 -20.64 -18.83 -11.04
C LEU A 73 -21.87 -17.92 -11.00
N VAL A 74 -21.82 -16.82 -10.23
CA VAL A 74 -23.02 -16.04 -9.89
C VAL A 74 -23.38 -15.01 -10.97
N MET A 75 -22.39 -14.32 -11.53
CA MET A 75 -22.64 -13.25 -12.50
C MET A 75 -22.19 -13.61 -13.91
N ILE A 76 -20.99 -14.13 -14.10
CA ILE A 76 -20.47 -14.37 -15.44
C ILE A 76 -21.19 -15.54 -16.12
N ALA A 77 -21.30 -16.68 -15.46
CA ALA A 77 -21.83 -17.90 -16.09
C ALA A 77 -23.29 -17.75 -16.57
N PRO A 78 -24.24 -17.19 -15.79
CA PRO A 78 -25.62 -17.04 -16.26
C PRO A 78 -25.73 -16.08 -17.46
N PHE A 79 -25.00 -14.97 -17.46
CA PHE A 79 -25.04 -14.02 -18.57
C PHE A 79 -24.33 -14.57 -19.81
N ALA A 80 -23.20 -15.24 -19.66
CA ALA A 80 -22.50 -15.90 -20.76
C ALA A 80 -23.40 -16.98 -21.41
N TRP A 81 -24.10 -17.79 -20.60
CA TRP A 81 -25.04 -18.77 -21.09
C TRP A 81 -26.25 -18.15 -21.81
N LEU A 82 -26.88 -17.12 -21.20
CA LEU A 82 -28.04 -16.45 -21.79
C LEU A 82 -27.70 -15.80 -23.13
N PHE A 83 -26.65 -14.97 -23.17
CA PHE A 83 -26.26 -14.30 -24.40
C PHE A 83 -25.63 -15.27 -25.42
N GLY A 84 -25.03 -16.37 -24.98
CA GLY A 84 -24.56 -17.44 -25.85
C GLY A 84 -25.68 -18.10 -26.62
N ILE A 85 -26.84 -18.33 -26.00
CA ILE A 85 -28.04 -18.85 -26.66
C ILE A 85 -28.61 -17.84 -27.66
N MET A 86 -28.63 -16.53 -27.27
CA MET A 86 -29.26 -15.50 -28.08
C MET A 86 -28.43 -15.06 -29.31
N LEU A 87 -27.12 -14.98 -29.17
CA LEU A 87 -26.20 -14.37 -30.14
C LEU A 87 -25.11 -15.35 -30.63
N GLY A 88 -25.17 -16.62 -30.24
CA GLY A 88 -24.14 -17.59 -30.58
C GLY A 88 -22.82 -17.38 -29.86
N GLY A 89 -21.70 -17.83 -30.45
CA GLY A 89 -20.39 -17.81 -29.84
C GLY A 89 -19.92 -16.40 -29.39
N ASN A 90 -20.19 -15.40 -30.18
CA ASN A 90 -19.87 -14.00 -29.84
C ASN A 90 -20.70 -13.49 -28.64
N GLY A 91 -21.92 -14.00 -28.46
CA GLY A 91 -22.79 -13.67 -27.33
C GLY A 91 -22.22 -14.10 -25.99
N VAL A 92 -21.42 -15.16 -25.93
CA VAL A 92 -20.73 -15.58 -24.70
C VAL A 92 -19.85 -14.45 -24.16
N TRP A 93 -19.07 -13.81 -25.03
CA TRP A 93 -18.19 -12.72 -24.62
C TRP A 93 -18.96 -11.46 -24.21
N VAL A 94 -20.07 -11.16 -24.89
CA VAL A 94 -20.98 -10.08 -24.47
C VAL A 94 -21.51 -10.36 -23.06
N GLY A 95 -21.94 -11.59 -22.80
CA GLY A 95 -22.40 -12.01 -21.48
C GLY A 95 -21.30 -11.91 -20.41
N VAL A 96 -20.05 -12.26 -20.74
CA VAL A 96 -18.89 -12.11 -19.85
C VAL A 96 -18.69 -10.64 -19.48
N ILE A 97 -18.70 -9.73 -20.45
CA ILE A 97 -18.54 -8.28 -20.23
C ILE A 97 -19.64 -7.76 -19.29
N ILE A 98 -20.89 -8.12 -19.58
CA ILE A 98 -22.05 -7.70 -18.78
C ILE A 98 -21.95 -8.27 -17.37
N GLY A 99 -21.67 -9.56 -17.21
CA GLY A 99 -21.54 -10.20 -15.89
C GLY A 99 -20.45 -9.57 -15.03
N GLN A 100 -19.27 -9.31 -15.60
CA GLN A 100 -18.17 -8.65 -14.90
C GLN A 100 -18.50 -7.20 -14.52
N THR A 101 -19.13 -6.46 -15.43
CA THR A 101 -19.55 -5.06 -15.16
C THR A 101 -20.59 -5.02 -14.06
N LEU A 102 -21.57 -5.90 -14.07
CA LEU A 102 -22.58 -6.01 -13.01
C LEU A 102 -21.94 -6.40 -11.67
N ASN A 103 -20.95 -7.28 -11.66
CA ASN A 103 -20.22 -7.63 -10.44
C ASN A 103 -19.54 -6.41 -9.81
N LEU A 104 -18.88 -5.57 -10.61
CA LEU A 104 -18.30 -4.30 -10.15
C LEU A 104 -19.36 -3.30 -9.67
N LEU A 105 -20.51 -3.24 -10.33
CA LEU A 105 -21.64 -2.41 -9.90
C LEU A 105 -22.20 -2.85 -8.54
N VAL A 106 -22.36 -4.16 -8.32
CA VAL A 106 -22.77 -4.69 -7.02
C VAL A 106 -21.77 -4.32 -5.93
N MET A 107 -20.47 -4.46 -6.18
CA MET A 107 -19.44 -3.99 -5.27
C MET A 107 -19.60 -2.49 -4.96
N SER A 108 -19.78 -1.67 -6.00
CA SER A 108 -19.94 -0.21 -5.84
C SER A 108 -21.17 0.13 -5.00
N ILE A 109 -22.30 -0.54 -5.23
CA ILE A 109 -23.54 -0.36 -4.43
C ILE A 109 -23.31 -0.74 -2.96
N ILE A 110 -22.59 -1.82 -2.69
CA ILE A 110 -22.26 -2.23 -1.32
C ILE A 110 -21.43 -1.15 -0.63
N ILE A 111 -20.43 -0.61 -1.31
CA ILE A 111 -19.57 0.45 -0.77
C ILE A 111 -20.38 1.72 -0.51
N TRP A 112 -21.19 2.17 -1.47
CA TRP A 112 -22.01 3.39 -1.33
C TRP A 112 -23.04 3.28 -0.20
N ARG A 113 -23.71 2.12 -0.07
CA ARG A 113 -24.64 1.89 1.04
C ARG A 113 -23.97 1.98 2.40
N LYS A 114 -22.73 1.50 2.50
CA LYS A 114 -21.98 1.52 3.77
C LYS A 114 -21.30 2.86 4.04
N SER A 115 -20.84 3.57 3.01
CA SER A 115 -20.25 4.91 3.14
C SER A 115 -21.28 6.03 3.28
N GLY A 116 -22.55 5.76 2.99
CA GLY A 116 -23.62 6.77 3.00
C GLY A 116 -23.53 7.85 1.92
N LYS A 117 -22.57 7.73 1.00
CA LYS A 117 -22.33 8.70 -0.09
C LYS A 117 -22.10 7.96 -1.41
N ILE A 118 -22.78 8.42 -2.46
CA ILE A 118 -22.50 7.97 -3.83
C ILE A 118 -21.31 8.79 -4.34
N SER A 119 -20.16 8.18 -4.44
CA SER A 119 -18.94 8.82 -4.95
C SER A 119 -18.10 7.83 -5.73
N PHE A 120 -17.49 8.31 -6.82
CA PHE A 120 -16.51 7.55 -7.62
C PHE A 120 -15.06 7.95 -7.28
N SER A 121 -14.85 8.63 -6.13
CA SER A 121 -13.50 9.00 -5.70
C SER A 121 -12.72 7.79 -5.19
N ALA A 122 -11.40 7.83 -5.34
CA ALA A 122 -10.50 6.81 -4.79
C ALA A 122 -10.67 6.66 -3.27
N GLU A 123 -10.99 7.75 -2.57
CA GLU A 123 -11.26 7.75 -1.14
C GLU A 123 -12.51 6.92 -0.78
N ALA A 124 -13.59 7.02 -1.57
CA ALA A 124 -14.79 6.22 -1.35
C ALA A 124 -14.54 4.73 -1.57
N TYR A 125 -13.78 4.38 -2.62
CA TYR A 125 -13.44 2.99 -2.94
C TYR A 125 -12.34 2.41 -2.06
N SER A 126 -11.57 3.24 -1.34
CA SER A 126 -10.62 2.74 -0.33
C SER A 126 -11.34 2.00 0.80
N TYR A 127 -12.62 2.34 1.03
CA TYR A 127 -13.50 1.70 2.03
C TYR A 127 -12.76 1.35 3.33
N LEU A 128 -11.93 2.29 3.78
CA LEU A 128 -11.21 2.16 5.05
C LEU A 128 -12.21 2.32 6.19
N ALA A 129 -12.07 1.51 7.24
CA ALA A 129 -12.92 1.63 8.41
C ALA A 129 -12.87 3.06 8.98
N PRO A 130 -13.98 3.61 9.52
CA PRO A 130 -13.94 4.87 10.23
C PRO A 130 -12.83 4.84 11.29
N GLY A 131 -11.86 5.74 11.19
CA GLY A 131 -10.67 5.75 12.03
C GLY A 131 -9.51 4.88 11.54
N PHE A 132 -9.58 4.31 10.33
CA PHE A 132 -8.42 3.72 9.69
C PHE A 132 -7.51 4.83 9.16
N GLY A 133 -6.26 4.79 9.60
CA GLY A 133 -5.29 5.83 9.33
C GLY A 133 -5.40 6.99 10.34
N ALA A 134 -4.36 7.77 10.43
CA ALA A 134 -4.36 8.98 11.23
C ALA A 134 -5.02 10.13 10.45
N ALA A 135 -5.79 10.98 11.12
CA ALA A 135 -6.25 12.23 10.55
C ALA A 135 -5.03 13.06 10.12
N ARG A 136 -5.15 13.86 9.05
CA ARG A 136 -4.04 14.66 8.51
C ARG A 136 -3.36 15.53 9.57
N GLU A 137 -4.15 16.05 10.49
CA GLU A 137 -3.67 16.83 11.65
C GLU A 137 -2.81 16.02 12.63
N ASN A 138 -2.84 14.71 12.56
CA ASN A 138 -2.07 13.79 13.40
C ASN A 138 -0.90 13.15 12.67
N VAL A 139 -0.53 13.68 11.51
CA VAL A 139 0.57 13.17 10.67
C VAL A 139 1.46 14.34 10.28
N VAL A 140 2.76 14.13 10.37
CA VAL A 140 3.78 15.02 9.81
C VAL A 140 4.68 14.20 8.91
N ASP A 141 4.88 14.68 7.67
CA ASP A 141 5.78 14.11 6.69
C ASP A 141 6.93 15.10 6.44
N LEU A 142 8.15 14.62 6.55
CA LEU A 142 9.38 15.40 6.39
C LEU A 142 10.34 14.69 5.47
N THR A 143 11.10 15.45 4.69
CA THR A 143 12.18 14.91 3.85
C THR A 143 13.50 15.48 4.35
N VAL A 144 14.48 14.63 4.54
CA VAL A 144 15.79 14.96 5.09
C VAL A 144 16.86 14.59 4.08
N SER A 145 17.80 15.50 3.83
CA SER A 145 18.90 15.32 2.87
C SER A 145 20.29 15.58 3.45
N ASP A 146 20.36 16.22 4.60
CA ASP A 146 21.60 16.61 5.28
C ASP A 146 21.37 16.75 6.80
N MET A 147 22.45 16.98 7.55
CA MET A 147 22.40 17.09 9.00
C MET A 147 21.55 18.27 9.49
N GLY A 148 21.58 19.40 8.79
CA GLY A 148 20.77 20.57 9.16
C GLY A 148 19.27 20.28 9.02
N SER A 149 18.86 19.64 7.93
CA SER A 149 17.46 19.22 7.73
C SER A 149 17.03 18.13 8.71
N ALA A 150 17.96 17.32 9.24
CA ALA A 150 17.67 16.36 10.30
C ALA A 150 17.37 17.02 11.65
N GLU A 151 18.16 18.07 12.00
CA GLU A 151 17.91 18.88 13.20
C GLU A 151 16.57 19.60 13.11
N GLU A 152 16.28 20.28 11.98
CA GLU A 152 14.98 20.91 11.75
C GLU A 152 13.80 19.91 11.81
N ALA A 153 13.98 18.69 11.30
CA ALA A 153 12.95 17.65 11.36
C ALA A 153 12.69 17.24 12.81
N SER A 154 13.73 17.10 13.61
CA SER A 154 13.66 16.79 15.04
C SER A 154 12.90 17.87 15.81
N GLU A 155 13.20 19.16 15.56
CA GLU A 155 12.50 20.29 16.16
C GLU A 155 11.01 20.34 15.77
N LYS A 156 10.69 20.20 14.48
CA LYS A 156 9.30 20.16 13.99
C LYS A 156 8.50 19.02 14.62
N ILE A 157 9.11 17.88 14.83
CA ILE A 157 8.48 16.73 15.50
C ILE A 157 8.28 17.04 16.98
N TYR A 158 9.22 17.68 17.65
CA TYR A 158 9.05 18.13 19.03
C TYR A 158 7.86 19.07 19.16
N ASP A 159 7.79 20.12 18.36
CA ASP A 159 6.72 21.11 18.38
C ASP A 159 5.34 20.46 18.08
N PHE A 160 5.29 19.59 17.09
CA PHE A 160 4.09 18.82 16.77
C PHE A 160 3.54 18.07 17.98
N TYR A 161 4.39 17.38 18.74
CA TYR A 161 3.94 16.65 19.91
C TYR A 161 3.60 17.54 21.11
N ILE A 162 4.22 18.71 21.23
CA ILE A 162 3.80 19.73 22.21
C ILE A 162 2.41 20.27 21.87
N GLU A 163 2.12 20.55 20.58
CA GLU A 163 0.79 20.95 20.12
C GLU A 163 -0.27 19.87 20.38
N LYS A 164 0.12 18.60 20.37
CA LYS A 164 -0.75 17.46 20.74
C LYS A 164 -0.89 17.27 22.25
N ASN A 165 -0.42 18.21 23.07
CA ASN A 165 -0.47 18.17 24.53
C ASN A 165 0.30 17.00 25.17
N LEU A 166 1.33 16.49 24.52
CA LEU A 166 2.22 15.52 25.14
C LEU A 166 3.14 16.23 26.18
N SER A 167 3.60 15.45 27.17
CA SER A 167 4.58 15.96 28.12
C SER A 167 5.88 16.37 27.40
N ARG A 168 6.52 17.43 27.85
CA ARG A 168 7.83 17.87 27.32
C ARG A 168 8.86 16.75 27.29
N LYS A 169 8.84 15.88 28.31
CA LYS A 169 9.73 14.71 28.39
C LYS A 169 9.48 13.73 27.25
N THR A 170 8.21 13.44 26.95
CA THR A 170 7.84 12.51 25.87
C THR A 170 8.13 13.11 24.51
N ALA A 171 7.78 14.38 24.29
CA ALA A 171 8.08 15.09 23.04
C ALA A 171 9.60 15.12 22.77
N MET A 172 10.41 15.42 23.80
CA MET A 172 11.86 15.42 23.68
C MET A 172 12.44 14.03 23.40
N LEU A 173 11.87 12.98 23.99
CA LEU A 173 12.29 11.60 23.72
C LEU A 173 12.04 11.22 22.27
N ILE A 174 10.87 11.56 21.73
CA ILE A 174 10.51 11.28 20.33
C ILE A 174 11.40 12.06 19.36
N SER A 175 11.64 13.34 19.64
CA SER A 175 12.52 14.21 18.89
C SER A 175 13.96 13.68 18.87
N LEU A 176 14.49 13.27 20.02
CA LEU A 176 15.81 12.65 20.13
C LEU A 176 15.93 11.34 19.36
N CYS A 177 14.91 10.48 19.43
CA CYS A 177 14.88 9.26 18.61
C CYS A 177 14.91 9.59 17.12
N THR A 178 14.21 10.65 16.70
CA THR A 178 14.20 11.10 15.31
C THR A 178 15.60 11.57 14.87
N GLU A 179 16.22 12.41 15.66
CA GLU A 179 17.55 12.96 15.37
C GLU A 179 18.61 11.85 15.28
N GLU A 180 18.64 10.95 16.25
CA GLU A 180 19.64 9.88 16.31
C GLU A 180 19.52 8.90 15.16
N VAL A 181 18.28 8.51 14.78
CA VAL A 181 18.08 7.62 13.63
C VAL A 181 18.41 8.33 12.32
N ALA A 182 17.96 9.58 12.15
CA ALA A 182 18.26 10.35 10.94
C ALA A 182 19.78 10.56 10.79
N ARG A 183 20.48 10.93 11.87
CA ARG A 183 21.94 11.07 11.89
C ARG A 183 22.65 9.79 11.50
N ASN A 184 22.23 8.65 12.03
CA ASN A 184 22.81 7.35 11.65
C ASN A 184 22.63 7.04 10.17
N ILE A 185 21.45 7.29 9.60
CA ILE A 185 21.18 7.06 8.18
C ILE A 185 22.03 8.00 7.31
N LEU A 186 22.12 9.28 7.68
CA LEU A 186 22.91 10.26 6.95
C LEU A 186 24.42 9.96 7.02
N GLU A 187 24.92 9.61 8.20
CA GLU A 187 26.35 9.36 8.42
C GLU A 187 26.82 8.07 7.74
N TYR A 188 26.07 6.99 7.89
CA TYR A 188 26.49 5.68 7.42
C TYR A 188 25.81 5.23 6.12
N GLY A 189 24.57 5.63 5.92
CA GLY A 189 23.81 5.27 4.72
C GLY A 189 24.20 6.13 3.52
N PHE A 190 24.11 7.45 3.65
CA PHE A 190 24.38 8.41 2.55
C PHE A 190 25.86 8.43 2.13
N SER A 191 26.77 8.09 3.02
CA SER A 191 28.19 8.02 2.72
C SER A 191 28.62 6.71 2.05
N SER A 192 27.73 5.74 1.94
CA SER A 192 28.04 4.38 1.47
C SER A 192 28.33 4.30 -0.01
N ASP A 193 27.76 5.21 -0.81
CA ASP A 193 28.02 5.33 -2.25
C ASP A 193 28.00 6.81 -2.71
N LYS A 194 28.14 7.05 -4.03
CA LYS A 194 28.17 8.41 -4.61
C LYS A 194 26.81 8.91 -5.11
N LYS A 195 25.72 8.21 -4.78
CA LYS A 195 24.38 8.59 -5.21
C LYS A 195 23.77 9.64 -4.28
N LYS A 196 22.81 10.38 -4.79
CA LYS A 196 21.96 11.21 -3.96
C LYS A 196 20.89 10.32 -3.35
N HIS A 197 20.92 10.20 -2.04
CA HIS A 197 19.92 9.50 -1.26
C HIS A 197 18.87 10.45 -0.70
N THR A 198 17.72 9.91 -0.34
CA THR A 198 16.65 10.64 0.35
C THR A 198 16.22 9.86 1.57
N LEU A 199 15.96 10.58 2.66
CA LEU A 199 15.36 10.06 3.87
C LEU A 199 14.00 10.71 4.06
N GLU A 200 12.95 9.92 4.03
CA GLU A 200 11.59 10.33 4.38
C GLU A 200 11.31 9.95 5.83
N ILE A 201 10.84 10.91 6.62
CA ILE A 201 10.43 10.71 8.00
C ILE A 201 8.95 11.03 8.10
N ARG A 202 8.16 10.07 8.54
CA ARG A 202 6.75 10.27 8.85
C ARG A 202 6.52 10.00 10.33
N THR A 203 5.89 10.95 11.01
CA THR A 203 5.40 10.72 12.36
C THR A 203 3.88 10.73 12.40
N VAL A 204 3.34 9.85 13.22
CA VAL A 204 1.89 9.67 13.38
C VAL A 204 1.55 9.59 14.88
N PHE A 205 0.60 10.41 15.29
CA PHE A 205 0.02 10.35 16.63
C PHE A 205 -1.38 9.75 16.58
N MET A 206 -1.58 8.63 17.24
CA MET A 206 -2.89 7.98 17.34
C MET A 206 -3.17 7.55 18.77
N LYS A 207 -4.21 8.11 19.36
CA LYS A 207 -4.65 7.81 20.74
C LYS A 207 -3.46 7.92 21.71
N ASP A 208 -2.94 6.77 22.13
CA ASP A 208 -1.88 6.65 23.14
C ASP A 208 -0.55 6.15 22.53
N LYS A 209 -0.41 6.23 21.20
CA LYS A 209 0.75 5.71 20.48
C LYS A 209 1.30 6.73 19.51
N CYS A 210 2.59 6.97 19.62
CA CYS A 210 3.38 7.71 18.63
C CYS A 210 4.14 6.71 17.77
N THR A 211 4.11 6.90 16.45
CA THR A 211 4.87 6.07 15.52
C THR A 211 5.78 6.97 14.70
N LEU A 212 7.06 6.63 14.64
CA LEU A 212 8.05 7.22 13.75
C LEU A 212 8.36 6.22 12.65
N HIS A 213 8.31 6.63 11.41
CA HIS A 213 8.60 5.83 10.25
C HIS A 213 9.71 6.50 9.44
N PHE A 214 10.81 5.79 9.26
CA PHE A 214 11.97 6.23 8.48
C PHE A 214 12.04 5.38 7.23
N ARG A 215 12.15 6.03 6.07
CA ARG A 215 12.26 5.37 4.78
C ARG A 215 13.41 5.97 3.99
N ASP A 216 14.37 5.15 3.62
CA ASP A 216 15.53 5.56 2.84
C ASP A 216 15.85 4.55 1.72
N ASP A 217 16.63 4.98 0.74
CA ASP A 217 17.07 4.20 -0.43
C ASP A 217 18.55 3.80 -0.36
N CYS A 218 19.14 3.83 0.84
CA CYS A 218 20.52 3.46 1.07
C CYS A 218 20.75 1.95 1.04
N ILE A 219 22.00 1.54 1.24
CA ILE A 219 22.34 0.13 1.44
C ILE A 219 21.53 -0.45 2.60
N SER A 220 21.03 -1.66 2.42
CA SER A 220 20.22 -2.35 3.42
C SER A 220 21.00 -2.52 4.73
N PHE A 221 20.48 -1.94 5.80
CA PHE A 221 21.00 -2.07 7.15
C PHE A 221 19.84 -2.24 8.13
N ASP A 222 19.81 -3.38 8.83
CA ASP A 222 18.81 -3.69 9.84
C ASP A 222 19.31 -3.25 11.23
N PRO A 223 18.85 -2.10 11.72
CA PRO A 223 19.30 -1.58 13.01
C PRO A 223 18.79 -2.40 14.20
N VAL A 224 17.64 -3.08 14.06
CA VAL A 224 17.07 -3.92 15.11
C VAL A 224 17.96 -5.14 15.34
N LYS A 225 18.20 -5.88 14.25
CA LYS A 225 19.08 -7.04 14.29
C LYS A 225 20.50 -6.70 14.68
N TYR A 226 21.00 -5.52 14.23
CA TYR A 226 22.34 -5.07 14.60
C TYR A 226 22.48 -4.90 16.11
N VAL A 227 21.53 -4.23 16.77
CA VAL A 227 21.55 -4.02 18.23
C VAL A 227 21.42 -5.33 18.98
N GLU A 228 20.60 -6.27 18.52
CA GLU A 228 20.44 -7.59 19.13
C GLU A 228 21.75 -8.41 19.10
N THR A 229 22.48 -8.36 17.96
CA THR A 229 23.68 -9.20 17.74
C THR A 229 24.96 -8.61 18.31
N HIS A 230 25.03 -7.26 18.50
CA HIS A 230 26.28 -6.57 18.89
C HIS A 230 26.19 -5.90 20.26
N ASN A 231 25.35 -6.40 21.15
CA ASN A 231 25.06 -5.78 22.43
C ASN A 231 26.29 -5.71 23.40
N GLU A 232 27.33 -6.53 23.16
CA GLU A 232 28.46 -6.66 24.09
C GLU A 232 29.85 -6.29 23.50
N GLN A 233 30.00 -6.20 22.17
CA GLN A 233 31.34 -6.23 21.56
C GLN A 233 31.95 -4.88 21.17
N SER A 234 31.24 -3.79 21.16
CA SER A 234 31.78 -2.46 20.83
C SER A 234 31.00 -1.33 21.50
N PRO A 235 31.43 -0.88 22.69
CA PRO A 235 30.69 0.13 23.45
C PRO A 235 30.63 1.48 22.76
N GLU A 236 31.55 1.80 21.85
CA GLU A 236 31.70 3.15 21.27
C GLU A 236 30.94 3.38 19.95
N LYS A 237 30.59 2.34 19.19
CA LYS A 237 29.87 2.51 17.91
C LYS A 237 28.36 2.41 18.10
N HIS A 238 27.63 3.32 17.46
CA HIS A 238 26.16 3.38 17.44
C HIS A 238 25.48 3.44 18.82
N ILE A 239 26.07 4.19 19.76
CA ILE A 239 25.51 4.41 21.11
C ILE A 239 24.11 4.99 21.01
N GLY A 240 23.89 5.98 20.13
CA GLY A 240 22.59 6.62 19.92
C GLY A 240 21.54 5.64 19.47
N LEU A 241 21.86 4.78 18.49
CA LEU A 241 20.93 3.75 18.00
C LEU A 241 20.54 2.75 19.10
N ARG A 242 21.49 2.30 19.92
CA ARG A 242 21.21 1.44 21.08
C ARG A 242 20.33 2.12 22.13
N MET A 243 20.55 3.42 22.33
CA MET A 243 19.71 4.22 23.22
C MET A 243 18.29 4.30 22.69
N VAL A 244 18.11 4.59 21.39
CA VAL A 244 16.80 4.60 20.73
C VAL A 244 16.07 3.27 20.91
N MET A 245 16.73 2.15 20.62
CA MET A 245 16.11 0.81 20.75
C MET A 245 15.69 0.46 22.19
N LYS A 246 16.31 1.07 23.20
CA LYS A 246 15.90 0.94 24.60
C LYS A 246 14.76 1.88 25.01
N MET A 247 14.56 2.96 24.28
CA MET A 247 13.56 3.99 24.57
C MET A 247 12.21 3.70 23.92
N VAL A 248 12.19 2.95 22.83
CA VAL A 248 10.98 2.63 22.09
C VAL A 248 10.36 1.31 22.59
N ASP A 249 9.03 1.22 22.51
CA ASP A 249 8.32 0.01 22.93
C ASP A 249 8.35 -1.08 21.84
N GLU A 250 8.41 -0.66 20.56
CA GLU A 250 8.47 -1.59 19.44
C GLU A 250 9.32 -0.98 18.32
N ALA A 251 10.21 -1.78 17.77
CA ALA A 251 10.98 -1.44 16.57
C ALA A 251 10.83 -2.55 15.53
N LYS A 252 10.52 -2.14 14.29
CA LYS A 252 10.38 -3.05 13.15
C LYS A 252 11.18 -2.54 11.96
N TYR A 253 11.94 -3.42 11.34
CA TYR A 253 12.66 -3.12 10.10
C TYR A 253 12.21 -4.05 8.98
N ILE A 254 11.97 -3.48 7.80
CA ILE A 254 11.63 -4.20 6.56
C ILE A 254 12.39 -3.55 5.41
N ASN A 255 13.15 -4.34 4.67
CA ASN A 255 13.65 -3.92 3.35
C ASN A 255 12.72 -4.48 2.27
N SER A 256 12.20 -3.62 1.43
CA SER A 256 11.31 -3.99 0.34
C SER A 256 11.59 -3.15 -0.90
N LEU A 257 11.80 -3.80 -2.03
CA LEU A 257 12.06 -3.16 -3.32
C LEU A 257 13.27 -2.21 -3.30
N GLY A 258 14.28 -2.50 -2.48
CA GLY A 258 15.48 -1.66 -2.34
C GLY A 258 15.30 -0.44 -1.42
N LEU A 259 14.17 -0.35 -0.71
CA LEU A 259 13.90 0.68 0.27
C LEU A 259 13.95 0.11 1.69
N ASN A 260 14.70 0.77 2.55
CA ASN A 260 14.73 0.50 3.97
C ASN A 260 13.52 1.16 4.62
N ASN A 261 12.83 0.46 5.50
CA ASN A 261 11.71 0.97 6.26
C ASN A 261 11.91 0.58 7.73
N LEU A 262 12.23 1.55 8.56
CA LEU A 262 12.31 1.40 10.00
C LEU A 262 11.08 2.05 10.64
N MET A 263 10.35 1.31 11.42
CA MET A 263 9.21 1.79 12.19
C MET A 263 9.51 1.65 13.68
N LEU A 264 9.40 2.75 14.39
CA LEU A 264 9.52 2.83 15.84
C LEU A 264 8.17 3.22 16.45
N SER A 265 7.79 2.58 17.53
CA SER A 265 6.55 2.88 18.23
C SER A 265 6.82 3.19 19.71
N ILE A 266 6.19 4.25 20.19
CA ILE A 266 6.32 4.73 21.56
C ILE A 266 4.91 4.88 22.12
N CYS A 267 4.60 4.13 23.18
CA CYS A 267 3.32 4.20 23.87
C CYS A 267 3.32 5.39 24.83
N VAL A 268 2.39 6.30 24.62
CA VAL A 268 2.18 7.46 25.50
C VAL A 268 1.10 7.07 26.50
N LYS A 269 1.45 6.27 27.50
CA LYS A 269 0.56 6.11 28.65
C LYS A 269 0.67 7.39 29.47
N GLU A 270 -0.38 8.21 29.53
CA GLU A 270 -0.58 9.08 30.67
C GLU A 270 -0.51 8.19 31.92
N LYS A 271 0.59 8.27 32.62
CA LYS A 271 0.55 7.89 34.03
C LYS A 271 -0.43 8.87 34.66
N SER A 272 -1.67 8.42 34.81
CA SER A 272 -2.60 9.01 35.75
C SER A 272 -1.81 9.33 37.02
N ILE A 273 -1.60 10.62 37.25
CA ILE A 273 -1.14 11.11 38.54
C ILE A 273 -2.32 10.87 39.46
N MET A 274 -2.42 9.65 39.96
CA MET A 274 -3.25 9.36 41.12
C MET A 274 -2.50 9.94 42.30
N ASN A 275 -3.02 11.07 42.75
CA ASN A 275 -2.86 11.73 44.04
C ASN A 275 -2.04 10.98 45.10
N LEU A 276 -0.98 11.64 45.54
CA LEU A 276 -0.61 11.69 46.96
C LEU A 276 -0.46 13.15 47.38
#